data_c40297406285f8ea520a62b0ed5c4e8b
#
_entry.id   c40297406285f8ea520a62b0ed5c4e8b
#
_cell.length_a   1.000
_cell.length_b   1.000
_cell.length_c   1.000
_cell.angle_alpha   90.00
_cell.angle_beta   90.00
_cell.angle_gamma   90.00
#
_symmetry.space_group_name_H-M   'P 1'
#
loop_
_entity.id
_entity.type
_entity.pdbx_description
1 polymer ?
#
loop_
_entity_poly.entity_id
_entity_poly.type
_entity_poly.pdbx_seq_one_letter_code
_entity_poly.pdbx_strand_id
1 'polypeptide(L)'
;IPEHGYIYIDPALLQYTPEVRRDLGPGDSFALAYVADAADLLYSQVKLVPAELQKAVFVFDYWVGNGDRQLSLLGGRPNLLMCSMESQLQLIDHNQAFKWPVDATVFSSTHVFGPNNRTWRLDLVDQVEYRQRMHDTAARFRDLCSDIPDEWCESIGATGLDNLLQEIESNLLRCQSD
;
A
#
# COMPACT_ATOMS: atom_id res chain seq x y z
N ILE A 1 -0.76 -9.06 -1.50
CA ILE A 1 -1.31 -8.58 -0.20
C ILE A 1 -1.87 -9.81 0.50
N PRO A 2 -1.65 -9.97 1.82
CA PRO A 2 -2.32 -11.02 2.59
C PRO A 2 -3.84 -10.94 2.49
N GLU A 3 -4.51 -12.04 2.79
CA GLU A 3 -5.96 -12.02 2.94
C GLU A 3 -6.35 -10.97 3.98
N HIS A 4 -7.44 -10.25 3.73
CA HIS A 4 -7.84 -9.11 4.56
C HIS A 4 -9.35 -9.04 4.72
N GLY A 5 -9.78 -8.28 5.73
CA GLY A 5 -11.19 -8.07 6.02
C GLY A 5 -11.38 -7.11 7.18
N TYR A 6 -12.61 -7.07 7.68
CA TYR A 6 -12.96 -6.31 8.86
C TYR A 6 -13.20 -7.24 10.04
N ILE A 7 -12.78 -6.81 11.22
CA ILE A 7 -13.04 -7.47 12.49
C ILE A 7 -13.64 -6.46 13.46
N TYR A 8 -14.64 -6.88 14.22
CA TYR A 8 -15.21 -6.05 15.28
C TYR A 8 -14.40 -6.19 16.57
N ILE A 9 -13.90 -5.09 17.09
CA ILE A 9 -13.18 -5.02 18.37
C ILE A 9 -14.17 -4.68 19.47
N ASP A 10 -14.48 -5.67 20.32
CA ASP A 10 -15.36 -5.47 21.45
C ASP A 10 -14.72 -4.50 22.46
N PRO A 11 -15.44 -3.43 22.87
CA PRO A 11 -14.95 -2.49 23.89
C PRO A 11 -14.51 -3.19 25.20
N ALA A 12 -15.14 -4.32 25.57
CA ALA A 12 -14.76 -5.08 26.76
C ALA A 12 -13.35 -5.67 26.65
N LEU A 13 -12.93 -6.08 25.46
CA LEU A 13 -11.57 -6.60 25.23
C LEU A 13 -10.53 -5.53 25.58
N LEU A 14 -10.76 -4.29 25.21
CA LEU A 14 -9.83 -3.18 25.42
C LEU A 14 -9.69 -2.77 26.90
N GLN A 15 -10.63 -3.18 27.77
CA GLN A 15 -10.52 -2.96 29.20
C GLN A 15 -9.47 -3.84 29.84
N TYR A 16 -9.22 -5.03 29.28
CA TYR A 16 -8.27 -6.01 29.79
C TYR A 16 -6.89 -5.91 29.15
N THR A 17 -6.75 -5.09 28.07
CA THR A 17 -5.50 -4.92 27.32
C THR A 17 -5.18 -3.44 27.11
N PRO A 18 -4.89 -2.67 28.18
CA PRO A 18 -4.69 -1.22 28.09
C PRO A 18 -3.52 -0.82 27.19
N GLU A 19 -2.51 -1.67 27.01
CA GLU A 19 -1.39 -1.47 26.10
C GLU A 19 -1.80 -1.43 24.62
N VAL A 20 -2.84 -2.18 24.28
CA VAL A 20 -3.36 -2.26 22.90
C VAL A 20 -4.37 -1.13 22.63
N ARG A 21 -5.01 -0.60 23.67
CA ARG A 21 -6.06 0.43 23.55
C ARG A 21 -5.60 1.70 22.85
N ARG A 22 -4.30 2.00 22.90
CA ARG A 22 -3.75 3.19 22.24
C ARG A 22 -3.75 3.05 20.72
N ASP A 23 -3.59 1.83 20.24
CA ASP A 23 -3.39 1.54 18.82
C ASP A 23 -4.64 0.94 18.15
N LEU A 24 -5.56 0.37 18.95
CA LEU A 24 -6.84 -0.17 18.51
C LEU A 24 -8.00 0.57 19.18
N GLY A 25 -8.92 1.11 18.38
CA GLY A 25 -10.22 1.58 18.84
C GLY A 25 -11.25 0.45 18.96
N PRO A 26 -12.38 0.66 19.67
CA PRO A 26 -13.53 -0.24 19.60
C PRO A 26 -14.23 -0.07 18.25
N GLY A 27 -15.01 -1.07 17.83
CA GLY A 27 -15.75 -1.06 16.57
C GLY A 27 -15.06 -1.81 15.45
N ASP A 28 -15.44 -1.55 14.21
CA ASP A 28 -14.87 -2.20 13.04
C ASP A 28 -13.43 -1.77 12.79
N SER A 29 -12.55 -2.73 12.60
CA SER A 29 -11.13 -2.53 12.35
C SER A 29 -10.67 -3.36 11.14
N PHE A 30 -9.81 -2.77 10.33
CA PHE A 30 -9.16 -3.49 9.22
C PHE A 30 -8.18 -4.52 9.78
N ALA A 31 -8.22 -5.73 9.25
CA ALA A 31 -7.35 -6.82 9.65
C ALA A 31 -6.70 -7.49 8.44
N LEU A 32 -5.46 -7.89 8.61
CA LEU A 32 -4.74 -8.76 7.69
C LEU A 32 -4.59 -10.16 8.31
N ALA A 33 -4.78 -11.19 7.50
CA ALA A 33 -4.48 -12.55 7.93
C ALA A 33 -2.98 -12.69 8.27
N TYR A 34 -2.70 -13.40 9.35
CA TYR A 34 -1.33 -13.71 9.71
C TYR A 34 -0.66 -14.57 8.63
N VAL A 35 0.50 -14.13 8.17
CA VAL A 35 1.29 -14.86 7.18
C VAL A 35 2.35 -15.67 7.92
N ALA A 36 2.14 -16.99 8.00
CA ALA A 36 3.09 -17.89 8.64
C ALA A 36 4.42 -17.91 7.87
N ASP A 37 5.52 -18.11 8.60
CA ASP A 37 6.88 -18.25 8.04
C ASP A 37 7.33 -17.06 7.17
N ALA A 38 6.72 -15.90 7.36
CA ALA A 38 7.11 -14.66 6.72
C ALA A 38 7.99 -13.81 7.63
N ALA A 39 8.98 -13.15 7.04
CA ALA A 39 9.84 -12.18 7.71
C ALA A 39 10.01 -10.94 6.84
N ASP A 40 10.39 -9.83 7.44
CA ASP A 40 10.69 -8.59 6.72
C ASP A 40 11.72 -8.85 5.61
N LEU A 41 11.47 -8.28 4.42
CA LEU A 41 12.40 -8.35 3.31
C LEU A 41 13.74 -7.69 3.70
N LEU A 42 14.81 -8.48 3.67
CA LEU A 42 16.15 -7.98 3.93
C LEU A 42 16.74 -7.31 2.66
N TYR A 43 17.61 -6.32 2.84
CA TYR A 43 18.30 -5.65 1.73
C TYR A 43 19.02 -6.62 0.81
N SER A 44 19.65 -7.67 1.36
CA SER A 44 20.34 -8.73 0.59
C SER A 44 19.40 -9.55 -0.30
N GLN A 45 18.12 -9.59 0.01
CA GLN A 45 17.08 -10.33 -0.72
C GLN A 45 16.41 -9.52 -1.83
N VAL A 46 16.57 -8.19 -1.85
CA VAL A 46 15.91 -7.31 -2.83
C VAL A 46 16.13 -7.79 -4.26
N LYS A 47 17.35 -8.20 -4.59
CA LYS A 47 17.71 -8.69 -5.94
C LYS A 47 17.16 -10.08 -6.27
N LEU A 48 16.66 -10.81 -5.29
CA LEU A 48 16.02 -12.12 -5.49
C LEU A 48 14.55 -11.99 -5.88
N VAL A 49 13.94 -10.84 -5.61
CA VAL A 49 12.56 -10.55 -6.04
C VAL A 49 12.53 -10.46 -7.57
N PRO A 50 11.61 -11.15 -8.26
CA PRO A 50 11.49 -11.09 -9.72
C PRO A 50 11.32 -9.65 -10.22
N ALA A 51 11.99 -9.30 -11.32
CA ALA A 51 12.00 -7.94 -11.87
C ALA A 51 10.59 -7.39 -12.16
N GLU A 52 9.71 -8.23 -12.68
CA GLU A 52 8.31 -7.83 -12.97
C GLU A 52 7.53 -7.48 -11.70
N LEU A 53 7.77 -8.21 -10.61
CA LEU A 53 7.16 -7.88 -9.33
C LEU A 53 7.74 -6.59 -8.73
N GLN A 54 9.06 -6.38 -8.85
CA GLN A 54 9.70 -5.12 -8.45
C GLN A 54 9.11 -3.93 -9.22
N LYS A 55 8.94 -4.04 -10.55
CA LYS A 55 8.31 -3.01 -11.40
C LYS A 55 6.88 -2.72 -10.93
N ALA A 56 6.08 -3.78 -10.75
CA ALA A 56 4.68 -3.66 -10.37
C ALA A 56 4.53 -2.93 -9.02
N VAL A 57 5.33 -3.28 -8.01
CA VAL A 57 5.30 -2.62 -6.70
C VAL A 57 5.76 -1.17 -6.79
N PHE A 58 6.86 -0.90 -7.52
CA PHE A 58 7.39 0.46 -7.69
C PHE A 58 6.37 1.39 -8.36
N VAL A 59 5.75 0.94 -9.45
CA VAL A 59 4.75 1.71 -10.19
C VAL A 59 3.49 1.90 -9.35
N PHE A 60 3.03 0.84 -8.67
CA PHE A 60 1.87 0.91 -7.79
C PHE A 60 2.07 1.94 -6.68
N ASP A 61 3.18 1.86 -5.93
CA ASP A 61 3.45 2.78 -4.82
C ASP A 61 3.55 4.24 -5.28
N TYR A 62 4.18 4.48 -6.44
CA TYR A 62 4.23 5.82 -7.03
C TYR A 62 2.85 6.34 -7.41
N TRP A 63 2.04 5.49 -8.05
CA TRP A 63 0.70 5.81 -8.49
C TRP A 63 -0.23 6.15 -7.34
N VAL A 64 -0.23 5.33 -6.27
CA VAL A 64 -1.08 5.58 -5.09
C VAL A 64 -0.47 6.58 -4.10
N GLY A 65 0.68 7.16 -4.40
CA GLY A 65 1.33 8.15 -3.53
C GLY A 65 1.89 7.57 -2.23
N ASN A 66 2.31 6.28 -2.22
CA ASN A 66 2.88 5.61 -1.05
C ASN A 66 4.40 5.73 -1.02
N GLY A 67 4.94 6.73 -0.33
CA GLY A 67 6.39 6.98 -0.21
C GLY A 67 7.11 6.22 0.91
N ASP A 68 6.44 5.34 1.66
CA ASP A 68 6.96 4.74 2.89
C ASP A 68 7.72 3.41 2.70
N ARG A 69 7.72 2.84 1.50
CA ARG A 69 8.36 1.55 1.22
C ARG A 69 9.85 1.71 0.93
N GLN A 70 10.63 1.96 2.00
CA GLN A 70 12.04 2.33 1.88
C GLN A 70 12.96 1.25 2.43
N LEU A 71 14.05 0.96 1.73
CA LEU A 71 15.10 0.06 2.20
C LEU A 71 16.46 0.40 1.57
N SER A 72 17.48 0.45 2.41
CA SER A 72 18.87 0.69 2.03
C SER A 72 19.82 -0.23 2.79
N LEU A 73 21.11 -0.15 2.50
CA LEU A 73 22.15 -0.84 3.28
C LEU A 73 22.18 -0.43 4.76
N LEU A 74 21.71 0.77 5.07
CA LEU A 74 21.68 1.32 6.44
C LEU A 74 20.41 0.93 7.19
N GLY A 75 19.50 0.18 6.55
CA GLY A 75 18.19 -0.19 7.08
C GLY A 75 17.04 0.54 6.38
N GLY A 76 15.86 0.42 6.94
CA GLY A 76 14.60 1.01 6.44
C GLY A 76 13.40 0.18 6.85
N ARG A 77 12.24 0.56 6.35
CA ARG A 77 10.98 -0.18 6.50
C ARG A 77 10.45 -0.52 5.12
N PRO A 78 10.74 -1.72 4.60
CA PRO A 78 10.27 -2.09 3.26
C PRO A 78 8.76 -2.34 3.22
N ASN A 79 8.10 -2.59 4.37
CA ASN A 79 6.68 -2.96 4.45
C ASN A 79 6.35 -4.11 3.47
N LEU A 80 7.30 -5.04 3.37
CA LEU A 80 7.29 -6.22 2.50
C LEU A 80 7.71 -7.43 3.32
N LEU A 81 6.90 -8.47 3.28
CA LEU A 81 7.22 -9.75 3.90
C LEU A 81 7.63 -10.76 2.81
N MET A 82 8.71 -11.48 3.07
CA MET A 82 9.15 -12.61 2.26
C MET A 82 8.76 -13.90 2.95
N CYS A 83 7.94 -14.72 2.28
CA CYS A 83 7.57 -16.05 2.75
C CYS A 83 8.67 -17.04 2.33
N SER A 84 9.30 -17.68 3.32
CA SER A 84 10.47 -18.56 3.09
C SER A 84 10.14 -19.79 2.27
N MET A 85 8.95 -20.36 2.45
CA MET A 85 8.53 -21.62 1.81
C MET A 85 8.17 -21.47 0.33
N GLU A 86 7.61 -20.34 -0.09
CA GLU A 86 7.02 -20.14 -1.42
C GLU A 86 7.73 -19.07 -2.24
N SER A 87 8.74 -18.42 -1.67
CA SER A 87 9.40 -17.23 -2.28
C SER A 87 8.39 -16.14 -2.68
N GLN A 88 7.25 -16.09 -2.00
CA GLN A 88 6.21 -15.09 -2.24
C GLN A 88 6.50 -13.81 -1.48
N LEU A 89 6.32 -12.69 -2.16
CA LEU A 89 6.39 -11.36 -1.57
C LEU A 89 4.98 -10.90 -1.20
N GLN A 90 4.79 -10.53 0.06
CA GLN A 90 3.54 -9.94 0.55
C GLN A 90 3.73 -8.46 0.84
N LEU A 91 2.84 -7.63 0.31
CA LEU A 91 2.80 -6.19 0.56
C LEU A 91 1.90 -5.93 1.77
N ILE A 92 2.44 -5.20 2.73
CA ILE A 92 1.72 -4.80 3.95
C ILE A 92 1.86 -3.30 4.17
N ASP A 93 1.11 -2.77 5.13
CA ASP A 93 1.18 -1.39 5.61
C ASP A 93 1.14 -0.32 4.51
N HIS A 94 -0.06 -0.05 4.01
CA HIS A 94 -0.33 1.00 3.02
C HIS A 94 -0.86 2.30 3.66
N ASN A 95 -0.60 2.53 4.95
CA ASN A 95 -1.13 3.66 5.71
C ASN A 95 -0.63 5.03 5.23
N GLN A 96 0.40 5.04 4.38
CA GLN A 96 0.94 6.24 3.74
C GLN A 96 0.45 6.42 2.30
N ALA A 97 -0.43 5.54 1.80
CA ALA A 97 -1.04 5.73 0.48
C ALA A 97 -1.91 7.01 0.44
N PHE A 98 -2.11 7.51 -0.76
CA PHE A 98 -2.90 8.71 -1.06
C PHE A 98 -2.31 10.02 -0.50
N LYS A 99 -1.00 10.06 -0.28
CA LYS A 99 -0.27 11.27 0.14
C LYS A 99 0.45 11.91 -1.02
N TRP A 100 -0.27 12.63 -1.85
CA TRP A 100 0.29 13.43 -2.93
C TRP A 100 0.52 14.90 -2.54
N PRO A 101 1.43 15.61 -3.21
CA PRO A 101 2.31 15.14 -4.30
C PRO A 101 3.49 14.31 -3.78
N VAL A 102 3.96 13.38 -4.58
CA VAL A 102 5.18 12.61 -4.34
C VAL A 102 6.33 13.26 -5.11
N ASP A 103 7.42 13.60 -4.43
CA ASP A 103 8.66 14.01 -5.10
C ASP A 103 9.29 12.80 -5.81
N ALA A 104 9.25 12.77 -7.13
CA ALA A 104 9.72 11.66 -7.94
C ALA A 104 11.21 11.33 -7.73
N THR A 105 12.04 12.36 -7.44
CA THR A 105 13.48 12.17 -7.21
C THR A 105 13.72 11.50 -5.87
N VAL A 106 13.07 12.00 -4.81
CA VAL A 106 13.14 11.41 -3.47
C VAL A 106 12.58 10.00 -3.50
N PHE A 107 11.39 9.80 -4.04
CA PHE A 107 10.76 8.48 -4.17
C PHE A 107 11.69 7.49 -4.88
N SER A 108 12.17 7.84 -6.07
CA SER A 108 13.07 6.97 -6.82
C SER A 108 14.34 6.61 -6.06
N SER A 109 14.90 7.54 -5.28
CA SER A 109 16.17 7.31 -4.57
C SER A 109 16.03 6.48 -3.30
N THR A 110 14.85 6.51 -2.65
CA THR A 110 14.61 5.88 -1.36
C THR A 110 13.82 4.59 -1.42
N HIS A 111 12.99 4.42 -2.46
CA HIS A 111 12.13 3.24 -2.62
C HIS A 111 12.96 1.96 -2.69
N VAL A 112 12.47 0.88 -2.03
CA VAL A 112 13.15 -0.42 -1.97
C VAL A 112 13.52 -0.97 -3.35
N PHE A 113 12.70 -0.76 -4.36
CA PHE A 113 12.94 -1.13 -5.77
C PHE A 113 13.33 0.07 -6.63
N GLY A 114 13.88 1.12 -6.03
CA GLY A 114 14.40 2.27 -6.74
C GLY A 114 15.67 1.97 -7.54
N PRO A 115 16.18 2.93 -8.35
CA PRO A 115 17.32 2.75 -9.25
C PRO A 115 18.58 2.17 -8.61
N ASN A 116 18.83 2.46 -7.33
CA ASN A 116 20.00 1.97 -6.62
C ASN A 116 19.94 0.47 -6.30
N ASN A 117 18.75 -0.12 -6.30
CA ASN A 117 18.50 -1.49 -5.87
C ASN A 117 18.08 -2.43 -7.02
N ARG A 118 17.69 -1.87 -8.16
CA ARG A 118 17.10 -2.59 -9.29
C ARG A 118 18.06 -2.73 -10.47
N THR A 119 17.81 -3.78 -11.27
CA THR A 119 18.49 -4.01 -12.58
C THR A 119 17.55 -3.81 -13.79
N TRP A 120 16.26 -3.57 -13.54
CA TRP A 120 15.22 -3.39 -14.55
C TRP A 120 15.01 -1.91 -14.92
N ARG A 121 14.40 -1.68 -16.05
CA ARG A 121 13.89 -0.36 -16.49
C ARG A 121 12.48 -0.53 -17.03
N LEU A 122 11.68 0.51 -16.92
CA LEU A 122 10.39 0.56 -17.60
C LEU A 122 10.63 0.87 -19.08
N ASP A 123 10.12 0.00 -19.94
CA ASP A 123 10.09 0.24 -21.38
C ASP A 123 8.72 0.79 -21.83
N LEU A 124 8.55 0.99 -23.13
CA LEU A 124 7.30 1.54 -23.68
C LEU A 124 6.12 0.56 -23.53
N VAL A 125 6.38 -0.74 -23.55
CA VAL A 125 5.33 -1.77 -23.37
C VAL A 125 4.88 -1.77 -21.91
N ASP A 126 5.82 -1.77 -20.98
CA ASP A 126 5.54 -1.62 -19.55
C ASP A 126 4.67 -0.38 -19.27
N GLN A 127 5.04 0.77 -19.86
CA GLN A 127 4.32 2.02 -19.65
C GLN A 127 2.86 1.95 -20.14
N VAL A 128 2.64 1.37 -21.31
CA VAL A 128 1.28 1.19 -21.85
C VAL A 128 0.47 0.23 -20.97
N GLU A 129 1.06 -0.90 -20.59
CA GLU A 129 0.37 -1.89 -19.78
C GLU A 129 0.01 -1.35 -18.38
N TYR A 130 0.97 -0.74 -17.67
CA TYR A 130 0.69 -0.18 -16.34
C TYR A 130 -0.31 0.96 -16.41
N ARG A 131 -0.22 1.84 -17.41
CA ARG A 131 -1.18 2.94 -17.60
C ARG A 131 -2.60 2.40 -17.79
N GLN A 132 -2.78 1.36 -18.61
CA GLN A 132 -4.08 0.72 -18.79
C GLN A 132 -4.61 0.11 -17.50
N ARG A 133 -3.78 -0.65 -16.79
CA ARG A 133 -4.15 -1.28 -15.51
C ARG A 133 -4.53 -0.24 -14.45
N MET A 134 -3.77 0.84 -14.32
CA MET A 134 -4.06 1.93 -13.40
C MET A 134 -5.39 2.61 -13.75
N HIS A 135 -5.63 2.89 -15.04
CA HIS A 135 -6.88 3.46 -15.52
C HIS A 135 -8.08 2.57 -15.17
N ASP A 136 -8.01 1.28 -15.51
CA ASP A 136 -9.12 0.35 -15.28
C ASP A 136 -9.40 0.16 -13.79
N THR A 137 -8.36 0.24 -12.94
CA THR A 137 -8.51 0.19 -11.49
C THR A 137 -9.11 1.50 -10.96
N ALA A 138 -8.63 2.66 -11.41
CA ALA A 138 -9.15 3.96 -11.01
C ALA A 138 -10.64 4.13 -11.37
N ALA A 139 -11.07 3.62 -12.53
CA ALA A 139 -12.47 3.64 -12.95
C ALA A 139 -13.41 2.87 -12.01
N ARG A 140 -12.87 1.95 -11.21
CA ARG A 140 -13.61 1.16 -10.22
C ARG A 140 -13.42 1.64 -8.79
N PHE A 141 -12.70 2.74 -8.59
CA PHE A 141 -12.30 3.20 -7.26
C PHE A 141 -13.51 3.40 -6.33
N ARG A 142 -14.57 4.05 -6.81
CA ARG A 142 -15.79 4.27 -6.02
C ARG A 142 -16.48 2.98 -5.61
N ASP A 143 -16.54 2.00 -6.51
CA ASP A 143 -17.11 0.69 -6.22
C ASP A 143 -16.28 -0.05 -5.15
N LEU A 144 -14.94 0.06 -5.22
CA LEU A 144 -14.04 -0.52 -4.22
C LEU A 144 -14.16 0.12 -2.83
N CYS A 145 -14.65 1.36 -2.77
CA CYS A 145 -14.88 2.08 -1.51
C CYS A 145 -16.28 1.83 -0.92
N SER A 146 -17.15 1.07 -1.60
CA SER A 146 -18.54 0.84 -1.14
C SER A 146 -18.63 0.05 0.16
N ASP A 147 -17.61 -0.74 0.48
CA ASP A 147 -17.59 -1.62 1.64
C ASP A 147 -16.90 -0.98 2.87
N ILE A 148 -16.55 0.31 2.79
CA ILE A 148 -15.97 1.04 3.93
C ILE A 148 -17.03 1.11 5.05
N PRO A 149 -16.70 0.69 6.30
CA PRO A 149 -17.65 0.75 7.41
C PRO A 149 -18.17 2.16 7.65
N ASP A 150 -19.48 2.30 7.88
CA ASP A 150 -20.14 3.58 8.12
C ASP A 150 -19.52 4.34 9.33
N GLU A 151 -19.13 3.60 10.37
CA GLU A 151 -18.47 4.15 11.57
C GLU A 151 -17.19 4.93 11.23
N TRP A 152 -16.43 4.49 10.23
CA TRP A 152 -15.21 5.20 9.82
C TRP A 152 -15.53 6.51 9.11
N CYS A 153 -16.70 6.58 8.51
CA CYS A 153 -17.16 7.74 7.76
C CYS A 153 -17.81 8.80 8.65
N GLU A 154 -18.32 8.41 9.83
CA GLU A 154 -19.03 9.31 10.74
C GLU A 154 -18.18 10.50 11.22
N SER A 155 -16.88 10.26 11.46
CA SER A 155 -15.96 11.30 11.96
C SER A 155 -15.69 12.43 10.97
N ILE A 156 -15.78 12.16 9.67
CA ILE A 156 -15.57 13.14 8.58
C ILE A 156 -16.90 13.66 8.02
N GLY A 157 -18.00 12.95 8.27
CA GLY A 157 -19.32 13.23 7.70
C GLY A 157 -19.42 12.96 6.20
N ALA A 158 -20.64 12.79 5.69
CA ALA A 158 -20.88 12.39 4.30
C ALA A 158 -20.23 13.32 3.26
N THR A 159 -20.32 14.64 3.44
CA THR A 159 -19.72 15.63 2.53
C THR A 159 -18.19 15.57 2.59
N GLY A 160 -17.61 15.40 3.78
CA GLY A 160 -16.16 15.28 3.96
C GLY A 160 -15.62 14.02 3.28
N LEU A 161 -16.32 12.90 3.44
CA LEU A 161 -15.98 11.64 2.79
C LEU A 161 -16.02 11.76 1.26
N ASP A 162 -17.12 12.32 0.71
CA ASP A 162 -17.24 12.46 -0.74
C ASP A 162 -16.14 13.34 -1.33
N ASN A 163 -15.79 14.45 -0.68
CA ASN A 163 -14.69 15.31 -1.11
C ASN A 163 -13.35 14.58 -1.08
N LEU A 164 -13.08 13.79 -0.02
CA LEU A 164 -11.86 12.98 0.09
C LEU A 164 -11.78 11.94 -1.02
N LEU A 165 -12.85 11.21 -1.25
CA LEU A 165 -12.90 10.19 -2.30
C LEU A 165 -12.76 10.82 -3.69
N GLN A 166 -13.34 12.00 -3.93
CA GLN A 166 -13.19 12.73 -5.18
C GLN A 166 -11.75 13.21 -5.41
N GLU A 167 -11.08 13.68 -4.36
CA GLU A 167 -9.67 14.07 -4.43
C GLU A 167 -8.78 12.88 -4.77
N ILE A 168 -8.97 11.74 -4.08
CA ILE A 168 -8.22 10.51 -4.34
C ILE A 168 -8.45 10.03 -5.78
N GLU A 169 -9.70 9.93 -6.22
CA GLU A 169 -10.07 9.50 -7.57
C GLU A 169 -9.43 10.40 -8.64
N SER A 170 -9.47 11.71 -8.45
CA SER A 170 -8.86 12.68 -9.36
C SER A 170 -7.34 12.49 -9.47
N ASN A 171 -6.67 12.20 -8.35
CA ASN A 171 -5.25 11.93 -8.34
C ASN A 171 -4.89 10.58 -9.00
N LEU A 172 -5.70 9.53 -8.77
CA LEU A 172 -5.50 8.23 -9.41
C LEU A 172 -5.65 8.31 -10.94
N LEU A 173 -6.55 9.16 -11.44
CA LEU A 173 -6.79 9.35 -12.88
C LEU A 173 -5.69 10.17 -13.58
N ARG A 174 -4.78 10.83 -12.86
CA ARG A 174 -3.65 11.58 -13.48
C ARG A 174 -2.69 10.70 -14.26
N CYS A 175 -2.69 9.39 -14.03
CA CYS A 175 -1.88 8.45 -14.82
C CYS A 175 -2.16 8.50 -16.34
N GLN A 176 -3.21 9.22 -16.77
CA GLN A 176 -3.53 9.41 -18.20
C GLN A 176 -2.77 10.57 -18.84
N SER A 177 -2.32 11.54 -18.07
CA SER A 177 -1.77 12.81 -18.56
C SER A 177 -0.24 12.88 -18.54
N ASP A 178 0.42 11.97 -17.86
CA ASP A 178 1.88 11.88 -17.72
C ASP A 178 2.44 10.61 -18.39
#